data_e96dddf1ac4801bbb23f8b1ca259294a
#
_entry.id   e96dddf1ac4801bbb23f8b1ca259294a
#
_cell.length_a   1.000
_cell.length_b   1.000
_cell.length_c   1.000
_cell.angle_alpha   90.00
_cell.angle_beta   90.00
_cell.angle_gamma   90.00
#
_symmetry.space_group_name_H-M   'P 1'
#
loop_
_entity.id
_entity.type
_entity.pdbx_description
1 polymer ?
#
loop_
_entity_poly.entity_id
_entity_poly.type
_entity_poly.pdbx_seq_one_letter_code
_entity_poly.pdbx_strand_id
1 'polypeptide(L)'
;MIRSCLGFPLLNQLSFLFLSSIMSPGSIHDGEQVLPSTVVNGDKAKPTVYYIDPTNEEATAHAKNLFNLILPGDEAFAGWRKNARAIIIRGSWMTAEDIASCPNLIAISKHGVGTEKIDQKACDKRGIKVLNTPGTNSRDVAELVLALTMALAREIRSITTRQMVKPVPKLSCNGFTLFKKTLGIIGMGNIGRTVAEIFRGAFDVDVIAYDVFMPGDAWPHIPHHRAQTVEEVIEKADVLSLHCPLTNEMRDMISYKEMKMMKPDAILINAARGGIVNEADLTRALSEGHLWGAGLDCHEEEPPSRETYGALWENLNVISTPHIGAMTSRAQTATAMASVDNLYNYLTSLDK
;
A
#
# COMPACT_ATOMS: atom_id res chain seq x y z
N MET A 1 -53.98 35.49 -4.72
CA MET A 1 -54.37 35.82 -6.12
C MET A 1 -53.22 35.38 -7.00
N ILE A 2 -53.39 34.25 -7.61
CA ILE A 2 -53.73 34.00 -8.99
C ILE A 2 -52.51 34.00 -9.90
N ARG A 3 -52.14 32.78 -10.29
CA ARG A 3 -51.95 32.22 -11.64
C ARG A 3 -50.76 32.77 -12.46
N SER A 4 -50.09 32.08 -13.26
CA SER A 4 -50.08 30.69 -13.81
C SER A 4 -49.15 30.68 -15.02
N CYS A 5 -48.54 29.57 -15.23
CA CYS A 5 -48.49 28.80 -16.48
C CYS A 5 -47.55 29.15 -17.62
N LEU A 6 -47.01 28.08 -18.13
CA LEU A 6 -46.67 27.72 -19.52
C LEU A 6 -45.26 28.16 -19.96
N GLY A 7 -44.48 27.37 -20.62
CA GLY A 7 -44.67 26.08 -21.26
C GLY A 7 -43.36 25.67 -21.94
N PHE A 8 -43.18 24.40 -22.03
CA PHE A 8 -42.20 23.81 -22.95
C PHE A 8 -42.67 23.97 -24.42
N PRO A 9 -41.75 24.00 -25.37
CA PRO A 9 -41.85 23.00 -26.42
C PRO A 9 -40.57 22.23 -26.72
N LEU A 10 -40.79 20.95 -26.97
CA LEU A 10 -40.00 20.02 -27.78
C LEU A 10 -39.80 20.55 -29.19
N LEU A 11 -38.65 20.21 -29.79
CA LEU A 11 -38.36 19.94 -31.22
C LEU A 11 -36.85 20.24 -31.44
N ASN A 12 -36.00 19.56 -32.11
CA ASN A 12 -36.12 18.51 -33.13
C ASN A 12 -34.69 17.98 -33.38
N GLN A 13 -34.64 16.78 -33.88
CA GLN A 13 -33.47 16.15 -34.49
C GLN A 13 -32.87 17.01 -35.59
N LEU A 14 -31.58 17.15 -35.64
CA LEU A 14 -30.85 17.40 -36.86
C LEU A 14 -29.51 16.65 -36.83
N SER A 15 -29.42 15.73 -37.73
CA SER A 15 -28.29 14.97 -38.22
C SER A 15 -27.11 15.87 -38.52
N PHE A 16 -25.92 15.51 -38.03
CA PHE A 16 -24.63 15.91 -38.64
C PHE A 16 -23.81 14.68 -38.93
N LEU A 17 -23.86 14.29 -40.19
CA LEU A 17 -22.84 13.54 -40.90
C LEU A 17 -21.68 14.51 -41.26
N PHE A 18 -20.47 13.94 -41.33
CA PHE A 18 -19.18 14.47 -41.81
C PHE A 18 -18.26 15.01 -40.68
N LEU A 19 -17.21 14.27 -40.31
CA LEU A 19 -15.93 14.13 -40.99
C LEU A 19 -15.11 13.06 -40.30
N SER A 20 -14.90 11.95 -40.96
CA SER A 20 -13.83 11.01 -40.68
C SER A 20 -12.52 11.61 -41.20
N SER A 21 -11.54 11.79 -40.36
CA SER A 21 -10.15 11.53 -40.73
C SER A 21 -9.19 11.85 -39.57
N ILE A 22 -8.38 10.85 -39.24
CA ILE A 22 -7.05 10.94 -38.67
C ILE A 22 -6.99 11.27 -37.17
N MET A 23 -7.00 10.22 -36.37
CA MET A 23 -5.97 9.91 -35.37
C MET A 23 -6.24 8.50 -34.87
N SER A 24 -5.36 7.57 -35.20
CA SER A 24 -5.32 6.24 -34.61
C SER A 24 -5.10 6.39 -33.09
N PRO A 25 -5.90 5.72 -32.26
CA PRO A 25 -5.57 5.59 -30.85
C PRO A 25 -4.31 4.73 -30.76
N GLY A 26 -3.23 5.32 -30.28
CA GLY A 26 -2.09 4.54 -29.81
C GLY A 26 -2.61 3.52 -28.81
N SER A 27 -2.38 2.24 -29.10
CA SER A 27 -2.67 1.14 -28.21
C SER A 27 -1.91 1.37 -26.90
N ILE A 28 -2.65 1.75 -25.86
CA ILE A 28 -2.21 1.57 -24.49
C ILE A 28 -2.21 0.05 -24.31
N HIS A 29 -1.05 -0.56 -24.43
CA HIS A 29 -0.83 -1.89 -23.93
C HIS A 29 -0.91 -1.82 -22.41
N ASP A 30 -2.09 -2.01 -21.86
CA ASP A 30 -2.26 -2.54 -20.52
C ASP A 30 -1.53 -3.88 -20.51
N GLY A 31 -0.34 -3.86 -19.92
CA GLY A 31 0.40 -5.07 -19.61
C GLY A 31 -0.31 -5.80 -18.47
N GLU A 32 -1.50 -6.32 -18.74
CA GLU A 32 -2.06 -7.43 -17.98
C GLU A 32 -1.07 -8.58 -18.17
N GLN A 33 -0.18 -8.78 -17.18
CA GLN A 33 0.54 -10.04 -17.06
C GLN A 33 -0.51 -11.12 -16.77
N VAL A 34 -1.08 -11.67 -17.85
CA VAL A 34 -1.74 -12.96 -17.80
C VAL A 34 -0.66 -13.95 -17.37
N LEU A 35 -0.69 -14.31 -16.10
CA LEU A 35 0.11 -15.42 -15.60
C LEU A 35 -0.21 -16.63 -16.46
N PRO A 36 0.82 -17.35 -16.98
CA PRO A 36 0.59 -18.51 -17.81
C PRO A 36 -0.26 -19.50 -17.02
N SER A 37 -1.37 -19.94 -17.62
CA SER A 37 -2.15 -21.06 -17.13
C SER A 37 -1.22 -22.26 -17.03
N THR A 38 -0.87 -22.64 -15.80
CA THR A 38 -0.06 -23.85 -15.54
C THR A 38 -0.87 -25.04 -15.97
N VAL A 39 -0.47 -25.65 -17.08
CA VAL A 39 -0.92 -26.98 -17.50
C VAL A 39 -0.44 -27.95 -16.42
N VAL A 40 -1.38 -28.48 -15.65
CA VAL A 40 -1.13 -29.53 -14.67
C VAL A 40 -0.77 -30.80 -15.45
N ASN A 41 0.53 -31.09 -15.55
CA ASN A 41 1.01 -32.35 -16.07
C ASN A 41 0.78 -33.47 -15.06
N GLY A 42 0.29 -34.61 -15.53
CA GLY A 42 -0.28 -35.72 -14.84
C GLY A 42 0.52 -36.36 -13.71
N ASP A 43 -0.24 -36.99 -12.79
CA ASP A 43 0.09 -38.07 -11.84
C ASP A 43 1.18 -37.88 -10.76
N LYS A 44 1.64 -36.69 -10.44
CA LYS A 44 2.32 -36.47 -9.16
C LYS A 44 1.30 -36.12 -8.06
N ALA A 45 1.38 -36.81 -6.93
CA ALA A 45 0.54 -36.52 -5.77
C ALA A 45 0.72 -35.04 -5.37
N LYS A 46 -0.41 -34.31 -5.20
CA LYS A 46 -0.39 -32.89 -4.80
C LYS A 46 0.35 -32.73 -3.47
N PRO A 47 1.25 -31.74 -3.31
CA PRO A 47 1.91 -31.48 -2.04
C PRO A 47 0.88 -31.09 -0.96
N THR A 48 1.08 -31.56 0.26
CA THR A 48 0.22 -31.20 1.40
C THR A 48 0.66 -29.85 1.98
N VAL A 49 -0.29 -28.92 2.08
CA VAL A 49 -0.07 -27.55 2.58
C VAL A 49 -1.14 -27.19 3.61
N TYR A 50 -0.74 -26.57 4.70
CA TYR A 50 -1.63 -26.02 5.71
C TYR A 50 -1.83 -24.52 5.46
N TYR A 51 -3.09 -24.10 5.29
CA TYR A 51 -3.42 -22.67 5.14
C TYR A 51 -3.95 -22.18 6.50
N ILE A 52 -3.08 -21.50 7.25
CA ILE A 52 -3.35 -21.15 8.65
C ILE A 52 -4.42 -20.05 8.76
N ASP A 53 -4.33 -19.02 7.89
CA ASP A 53 -5.23 -17.86 7.88
C ASP A 53 -5.95 -17.73 6.51
N PRO A 54 -6.84 -18.64 6.12
CA PRO A 54 -7.57 -18.51 4.85
C PRO A 54 -8.54 -17.32 4.95
N THR A 55 -8.39 -16.35 4.04
CA THR A 55 -9.18 -15.11 4.08
C THR A 55 -9.85 -14.77 2.75
N ASN A 56 -9.58 -15.55 1.71
CA ASN A 56 -10.09 -15.33 0.37
C ASN A 56 -10.56 -16.66 -0.23
N GLU A 57 -11.84 -16.74 -0.57
CA GLU A 57 -12.45 -17.97 -1.09
C GLU A 57 -11.89 -18.38 -2.45
N GLU A 58 -11.64 -17.41 -3.34
CA GLU A 58 -11.11 -17.66 -4.68
C GLU A 58 -9.68 -18.23 -4.60
N ALA A 59 -8.81 -17.64 -3.78
CA ALA A 59 -7.47 -18.16 -3.56
C ALA A 59 -7.48 -19.52 -2.85
N THR A 60 -8.43 -19.75 -1.95
CA THR A 60 -8.62 -21.06 -1.29
C THR A 60 -9.03 -22.11 -2.30
N ALA A 61 -9.96 -21.81 -3.22
CA ALA A 61 -10.36 -22.70 -4.30
C ALA A 61 -9.19 -23.00 -5.25
N HIS A 62 -8.41 -21.96 -5.60
CA HIS A 62 -7.18 -22.12 -6.39
C HIS A 62 -6.17 -23.02 -5.70
N ALA A 63 -5.93 -22.80 -4.40
CA ALA A 63 -5.00 -23.63 -3.61
C ALA A 63 -5.44 -25.11 -3.56
N LYS A 64 -6.75 -25.42 -3.47
CA LYS A 64 -7.27 -26.80 -3.55
C LYS A 64 -6.99 -27.47 -4.89
N ASN A 65 -6.89 -26.69 -5.98
CA ASN A 65 -6.51 -27.26 -7.28
C ASN A 65 -5.04 -27.67 -7.33
N LEU A 66 -4.16 -26.99 -6.60
CA LEU A 66 -2.71 -27.20 -6.62
C LEU A 66 -2.19 -28.09 -5.48
N PHE A 67 -2.86 -28.09 -4.34
CA PHE A 67 -2.42 -28.74 -3.10
C PHE A 67 -3.45 -29.73 -2.56
N ASN A 68 -2.95 -30.71 -1.81
CA ASN A 68 -3.76 -31.35 -0.78
C ASN A 68 -3.84 -30.36 0.41
N LEU A 69 -4.87 -29.47 0.38
CA LEU A 69 -4.97 -28.32 1.23
C LEU A 69 -5.69 -28.68 2.53
N ILE A 70 -5.07 -28.37 3.68
CA ILE A 70 -5.64 -28.56 5.02
C ILE A 70 -5.96 -27.18 5.60
N LEU A 71 -7.23 -27.00 5.99
CA LEU A 71 -7.79 -25.73 6.47
C LEU A 71 -8.12 -25.80 7.97
N PRO A 72 -8.22 -24.66 8.66
CA PRO A 72 -8.82 -24.62 10.00
C PRO A 72 -10.21 -25.26 10.01
N GLY A 73 -10.42 -26.21 10.95
CA GLY A 73 -11.64 -27.01 11.02
C GLY A 73 -11.54 -28.42 10.46
N ASP A 74 -10.54 -28.71 9.62
CA ASP A 74 -10.23 -30.06 9.21
C ASP A 74 -9.60 -30.84 10.38
N GLU A 75 -9.93 -32.13 10.55
CA GLU A 75 -9.38 -32.98 11.62
C GLU A 75 -7.84 -32.99 11.62
N ALA A 76 -7.25 -33.05 10.43
CA ALA A 76 -5.81 -33.05 10.25
C ALA A 76 -5.13 -31.72 10.63
N PHE A 77 -5.89 -30.62 10.77
CA PHE A 77 -5.34 -29.31 11.11
C PHE A 77 -4.77 -29.26 12.54
N ALA A 78 -5.34 -29.99 13.49
CA ALA A 78 -4.86 -29.99 14.87
C ALA A 78 -3.37 -30.34 15.02
N GLY A 79 -2.83 -31.14 14.10
CA GLY A 79 -1.43 -31.57 14.08
C GLY A 79 -0.49 -30.73 13.19
N TRP A 80 -0.89 -29.56 12.70
CA TRP A 80 -0.15 -28.82 11.69
C TRP A 80 1.32 -28.54 12.06
N ARG A 81 1.60 -28.20 13.32
CA ARG A 81 2.97 -27.93 13.76
C ARG A 81 3.90 -29.13 13.57
N LYS A 82 3.43 -30.35 13.82
CA LYS A 82 4.24 -31.56 13.67
C LYS A 82 4.32 -32.05 12.23
N ASN A 83 3.28 -31.81 11.45
CA ASN A 83 3.12 -32.46 10.14
C ASN A 83 3.41 -31.57 8.95
N ALA A 84 3.30 -30.21 9.11
CA ALA A 84 3.45 -29.30 8.00
C ALA A 84 4.87 -29.28 7.42
N ARG A 85 4.98 -29.55 6.12
CA ARG A 85 6.17 -29.21 5.32
C ARG A 85 6.11 -27.80 4.78
N ALA A 86 4.92 -27.30 4.47
CA ALA A 86 4.70 -25.97 3.98
C ALA A 86 3.41 -25.37 4.54
N ILE A 87 3.43 -24.08 4.80
CA ILE A 87 2.28 -23.33 5.30
C ILE A 87 2.04 -22.04 4.51
N ILE A 88 0.78 -21.61 4.46
CA ILE A 88 0.40 -20.27 4.00
C ILE A 88 -0.16 -19.53 5.22
N ILE A 89 0.36 -18.31 5.46
CA ILE A 89 -0.08 -17.45 6.56
C ILE A 89 -0.37 -16.03 6.09
N ARG A 90 -1.23 -15.32 6.82
CA ARG A 90 -1.51 -13.90 6.61
C ARG A 90 -1.23 -13.07 7.85
N GLY A 91 -1.98 -13.26 8.90
CA GLY A 91 -1.96 -12.48 10.14
C GLY A 91 -1.25 -13.15 11.30
N SER A 92 -1.11 -14.45 11.26
CA SER A 92 -0.51 -15.26 12.33
C SER A 92 0.98 -14.97 12.51
N TRP A 93 1.41 -14.98 13.77
CA TRP A 93 2.82 -14.94 14.12
C TRP A 93 3.48 -16.30 13.92
N MET A 94 4.72 -16.27 13.48
CA MET A 94 5.64 -17.39 13.43
C MET A 94 6.91 -17.03 14.20
N THR A 95 6.83 -17.21 15.51
CA THR A 95 7.94 -16.93 16.44
C THR A 95 9.03 -18.00 16.31
N ALA A 96 10.20 -17.75 16.89
CA ALA A 96 11.26 -18.76 16.96
C ALA A 96 10.79 -20.07 17.61
N GLU A 97 9.91 -19.99 18.62
CA GLU A 97 9.31 -21.15 19.29
C GLU A 97 8.34 -21.90 18.37
N ASP A 98 7.48 -21.17 17.64
CA ASP A 98 6.58 -21.78 16.64
C ASP A 98 7.40 -22.53 15.58
N ILE A 99 8.45 -21.88 15.06
CA ILE A 99 9.34 -22.47 14.06
C ILE A 99 10.05 -23.72 14.61
N ALA A 100 10.52 -23.68 15.87
CA ALA A 100 11.15 -24.83 16.51
C ALA A 100 10.17 -26.00 16.70
N SER A 101 8.89 -25.72 16.92
CA SER A 101 7.82 -26.72 17.08
C SER A 101 7.42 -27.42 15.75
N CYS A 102 7.91 -26.93 14.62
CA CYS A 102 7.59 -27.42 13.27
C CYS A 102 8.76 -28.18 12.65
N PRO A 103 9.09 -29.42 13.06
CA PRO A 103 10.33 -30.10 12.66
C PRO A 103 10.44 -30.33 11.16
N ASN A 104 9.34 -30.49 10.46
CA ASN A 104 9.28 -30.80 9.04
C ASN A 104 9.15 -29.58 8.11
N LEU A 105 9.02 -28.37 8.69
CA LEU A 105 8.75 -27.16 7.91
C LEU A 105 9.92 -26.75 7.03
N ILE A 106 9.67 -26.59 5.74
CA ILE A 106 10.66 -26.17 4.72
C ILE A 106 10.30 -24.85 4.04
N ALA A 107 9.00 -24.44 4.09
CA ALA A 107 8.56 -23.21 3.46
C ALA A 107 7.39 -22.56 4.21
N ILE A 108 7.43 -21.23 4.26
CA ILE A 108 6.33 -20.36 4.71
C ILE A 108 6.00 -19.41 3.58
N SER A 109 4.76 -19.43 3.08
CA SER A 109 4.28 -18.44 2.14
C SER A 109 3.43 -17.39 2.85
N LYS A 110 3.88 -16.14 2.76
CA LYS A 110 3.21 -15.00 3.39
C LYS A 110 2.27 -14.34 2.39
N HIS A 111 0.97 -14.34 2.71
CA HIS A 111 -0.02 -13.52 2.03
C HIS A 111 0.24 -12.06 2.37
N GLY A 112 0.89 -11.33 1.46
CA GLY A 112 1.32 -9.93 1.63
C GLY A 112 2.82 -9.73 1.50
N VAL A 113 3.25 -8.49 1.61
CA VAL A 113 4.65 -8.08 1.39
C VAL A 113 5.48 -8.17 2.67
N GLY A 114 4.93 -7.68 3.79
CA GLY A 114 5.64 -7.60 5.06
C GLY A 114 5.83 -8.98 5.71
N THR A 115 7.00 -9.23 6.25
CA THR A 115 7.37 -10.50 6.92
C THR A 115 7.69 -10.32 8.40
N GLU A 116 7.34 -9.19 8.98
CA GLU A 116 7.69 -8.78 10.35
C GLU A 116 7.13 -9.76 11.43
N LYS A 117 6.07 -10.48 11.08
CA LYS A 117 5.48 -11.50 11.96
C LYS A 117 6.15 -12.87 11.88
N ILE A 118 7.20 -13.02 11.06
CA ILE A 118 7.95 -14.25 10.89
C ILE A 118 9.36 -14.03 11.44
N ASP A 119 9.81 -14.85 12.36
CA ASP A 119 11.20 -14.83 12.81
C ASP A 119 12.13 -15.34 11.70
N GLN A 120 12.58 -14.37 10.88
CA GLN A 120 13.43 -14.64 9.73
C GLN A 120 14.74 -15.33 10.16
N LYS A 121 15.33 -14.92 11.30
CA LYS A 121 16.59 -15.53 11.78
C LYS A 121 16.43 -17.00 12.15
N ALA A 122 15.29 -17.34 12.76
CA ALA A 122 14.96 -18.74 13.06
C ALA A 122 14.72 -19.55 11.78
N CYS A 123 14.06 -18.97 10.78
CA CYS A 123 13.87 -19.57 9.47
C CYS A 123 15.22 -19.83 8.77
N ASP A 124 16.06 -18.81 8.68
CA ASP A 124 17.38 -18.90 8.01
C ASP A 124 18.28 -19.97 8.66
N LYS A 125 18.31 -20.03 10.01
CA LYS A 125 19.07 -21.04 10.74
C LYS A 125 18.65 -22.47 10.43
N ARG A 126 17.40 -22.68 10.02
CA ARG A 126 16.86 -24.00 9.67
C ARG A 126 16.72 -24.21 8.16
N GLY A 127 17.09 -23.25 7.33
CA GLY A 127 16.94 -23.33 5.87
C GLY A 127 15.48 -23.30 5.42
N ILE A 128 14.57 -22.71 6.23
CA ILE A 128 13.16 -22.58 5.87
C ILE A 128 13.00 -21.39 4.92
N LYS A 129 12.43 -21.64 3.74
CA LYS A 129 12.19 -20.59 2.75
C LYS A 129 10.99 -19.75 3.13
N VAL A 130 11.18 -18.44 3.31
CA VAL A 130 10.10 -17.48 3.44
C VAL A 130 9.83 -16.86 2.07
N LEU A 131 8.58 -16.97 1.61
CA LEU A 131 8.06 -16.41 0.37
C LEU A 131 7.05 -15.31 0.70
N ASN A 132 7.05 -14.21 -0.03
CA ASN A 132 6.08 -13.14 0.08
C ASN A 132 5.60 -12.69 -1.31
N THR A 133 4.77 -11.64 -1.38
CA THR A 133 4.15 -11.20 -2.64
C THR A 133 4.50 -9.75 -2.97
N PRO A 134 5.78 -9.44 -3.26
CA PRO A 134 6.22 -8.07 -3.52
C PRO A 134 5.56 -7.53 -4.80
N GLY A 135 5.17 -6.25 -4.75
CA GLY A 135 4.62 -5.53 -5.91
C GLY A 135 3.12 -5.74 -6.16
N THR A 136 2.52 -6.82 -5.65
CA THR A 136 1.14 -7.20 -5.98
C THR A 136 0.09 -6.16 -5.55
N ASN A 137 0.32 -5.46 -4.43
CA ASN A 137 -0.57 -4.44 -3.86
C ASN A 137 -0.09 -3.00 -4.11
N SER A 138 0.94 -2.80 -4.94
CA SER A 138 1.57 -1.48 -5.06
C SER A 138 0.62 -0.41 -5.57
N ARG A 139 -0.27 -0.77 -6.51
CA ARG A 139 -1.26 0.14 -7.06
C ARG A 139 -2.26 0.60 -5.99
N ASP A 140 -2.76 -0.32 -5.19
CA ASP A 140 -3.76 -0.04 -4.16
C ASP A 140 -3.21 0.88 -3.07
N VAL A 141 -1.99 0.60 -2.61
CA VAL A 141 -1.30 1.48 -1.64
C VAL A 141 -1.05 2.85 -2.23
N ALA A 142 -0.62 2.94 -3.48
CA ALA A 142 -0.37 4.22 -4.15
C ALA A 142 -1.66 5.05 -4.34
N GLU A 143 -2.79 4.40 -4.59
CA GLU A 143 -4.10 5.07 -4.66
C GLU A 143 -4.54 5.59 -3.29
N LEU A 144 -4.27 4.86 -2.20
CA LEU A 144 -4.50 5.38 -0.85
C LEU A 144 -3.60 6.59 -0.54
N VAL A 145 -2.31 6.55 -0.92
CA VAL A 145 -1.39 7.69 -0.78
C VAL A 145 -1.93 8.91 -1.52
N LEU A 146 -2.43 8.73 -2.75
CA LEU A 146 -3.09 9.80 -3.51
C LEU A 146 -4.32 10.34 -2.79
N ALA A 147 -5.19 9.46 -2.29
CA ALA A 147 -6.42 9.85 -1.60
C ALA A 147 -6.11 10.65 -0.32
N LEU A 148 -5.18 10.18 0.51
CA LEU A 148 -4.73 10.89 1.72
C LEU A 148 -4.15 12.26 1.37
N THR A 149 -3.27 12.33 0.38
CA THR A 149 -2.63 13.58 -0.05
C THR A 149 -3.66 14.59 -0.55
N MET A 150 -4.59 14.18 -1.42
CA MET A 150 -5.62 15.07 -1.95
C MET A 150 -6.61 15.52 -0.88
N ALA A 151 -6.98 14.64 0.04
CA ALA A 151 -7.88 14.98 1.14
C ALA A 151 -7.25 16.03 2.08
N LEU A 152 -5.94 15.94 2.31
CA LEU A 152 -5.17 16.92 3.11
C LEU A 152 -4.97 18.22 2.34
N ALA A 153 -4.50 18.17 1.09
CA ALA A 153 -4.28 19.36 0.26
C ALA A 153 -5.56 20.21 0.09
N ARG A 154 -6.74 19.58 0.12
CA ARG A 154 -8.04 20.24 -0.06
C ARG A 154 -8.83 20.38 1.25
N GLU A 155 -8.22 20.16 2.42
CA GLU A 155 -8.83 20.27 3.76
C GLU A 155 -10.13 19.46 3.92
N ILE A 156 -10.30 18.34 3.20
CA ILE A 156 -11.59 17.62 3.15
C ILE A 156 -12.06 17.23 4.54
N ARG A 157 -11.21 16.60 5.36
CA ARG A 157 -11.55 16.23 6.75
C ARG A 157 -11.89 17.46 7.59
N SER A 158 -11.04 18.48 7.54
CA SER A 158 -11.24 19.72 8.31
C SER A 158 -12.57 20.40 7.97
N ILE A 159 -12.86 20.58 6.69
CA ILE A 159 -14.09 21.24 6.23
C ILE A 159 -15.31 20.40 6.60
N THR A 160 -15.31 19.11 6.32
CA THR A 160 -16.46 18.24 6.62
C THR A 160 -16.74 18.16 8.12
N THR A 161 -15.71 18.05 8.96
CA THR A 161 -15.87 18.05 10.42
C THR A 161 -16.45 19.37 10.94
N ARG A 162 -15.96 20.51 10.45
CA ARG A 162 -16.49 21.83 10.82
C ARG A 162 -17.93 22.03 10.38
N GLN A 163 -18.28 21.54 9.17
CA GLN A 163 -19.65 21.63 8.63
C GLN A 163 -20.67 20.82 9.45
N MET A 164 -20.26 19.75 10.12
CA MET A 164 -21.14 18.98 11.01
C MET A 164 -21.53 19.76 12.26
N VAL A 165 -20.76 20.79 12.61
CA VAL A 165 -21.06 21.65 13.80
C VAL A 165 -21.78 22.96 13.40
N LYS A 166 -21.33 23.61 12.32
CA LYS A 166 -21.90 24.87 11.83
C LYS A 166 -21.56 25.09 10.35
N PRO A 167 -22.34 25.97 9.64
CA PRO A 167 -22.00 26.34 8.28
C PRO A 167 -20.56 26.87 8.16
N VAL A 168 -19.82 26.41 7.17
CA VAL A 168 -18.44 26.85 6.88
C VAL A 168 -18.46 27.82 5.71
N PRO A 169 -18.05 29.09 5.91
CA PRO A 169 -17.96 30.08 4.84
C PRO A 169 -16.91 29.63 3.79
N LYS A 170 -17.25 29.74 2.51
CA LYS A 170 -16.34 29.38 1.41
C LYS A 170 -14.95 30.02 1.51
N LEU A 171 -14.91 31.30 1.92
CA LEU A 171 -13.65 32.05 2.03
C LEU A 171 -12.76 31.64 3.22
N SER A 172 -13.25 30.74 4.09
CA SER A 172 -12.42 30.17 5.17
C SER A 172 -11.77 28.86 4.83
N CYS A 173 -11.81 28.42 3.55
CA CYS A 173 -11.21 27.21 3.05
C CYS A 173 -9.99 27.57 2.22
N ASN A 174 -8.80 27.06 2.58
CA ASN A 174 -7.50 27.49 2.03
C ASN A 174 -6.70 26.37 1.35
N GLY A 175 -7.37 25.34 0.85
CA GLY A 175 -6.70 24.23 0.19
C GLY A 175 -5.86 24.66 -1.03
N PHE A 176 -4.83 23.86 -1.38
CA PHE A 176 -3.93 24.14 -2.49
C PHE A 176 -3.96 23.02 -3.56
N THR A 177 -3.34 23.29 -4.71
CA THR A 177 -3.15 22.34 -5.80
C THR A 177 -1.81 21.65 -5.71
N LEU A 178 -1.74 20.40 -6.19
CA LEU A 178 -0.47 19.66 -6.35
C LEU A 178 0.22 19.92 -7.71
N PHE A 179 -0.44 20.64 -8.62
CA PHE A 179 0.13 20.95 -9.94
C PHE A 179 1.49 21.63 -9.82
N LYS A 180 2.50 21.04 -10.45
CA LYS A 180 3.91 21.48 -10.44
C LYS A 180 4.54 21.61 -9.04
N LYS A 181 4.04 20.87 -8.07
CA LYS A 181 4.67 20.74 -6.77
C LYS A 181 5.76 19.66 -6.80
N THR A 182 6.57 19.58 -5.76
CA THR A 182 7.62 18.56 -5.62
C THR A 182 7.13 17.42 -4.77
N LEU A 183 7.12 16.21 -5.35
CA LEU A 183 6.91 14.96 -4.63
C LEU A 183 8.25 14.38 -4.18
N GLY A 184 8.48 14.32 -2.89
CA GLY A 184 9.61 13.64 -2.27
C GLY A 184 9.27 12.18 -1.95
N ILE A 185 10.12 11.26 -2.37
CA ILE A 185 9.93 9.82 -2.12
C ILE A 185 11.15 9.25 -1.42
N ILE A 186 10.95 8.63 -0.25
CA ILE A 186 11.95 7.83 0.44
C ILE A 186 11.57 6.36 0.32
N GLY A 187 12.40 5.59 -0.40
CA GLY A 187 12.12 4.21 -0.79
C GLY A 187 11.64 4.08 -2.24
N MET A 188 12.54 3.66 -3.14
CA MET A 188 12.29 3.56 -4.58
C MET A 188 11.84 2.17 -5.03
N GLY A 189 11.24 1.40 -4.13
CA GLY A 189 10.64 0.09 -4.42
C GLY A 189 9.37 0.17 -5.28
N ASN A 190 8.62 -0.94 -5.36
CA ASN A 190 7.42 -1.04 -6.18
C ASN A 190 6.36 0.01 -5.86
N ILE A 191 6.10 0.28 -4.55
CA ILE A 191 5.09 1.27 -4.14
C ILE A 191 5.56 2.68 -4.48
N GLY A 192 6.80 3.06 -4.11
CA GLY A 192 7.34 4.39 -4.41
C GLY A 192 7.35 4.69 -5.91
N ARG A 193 7.69 3.69 -6.74
CA ARG A 193 7.60 3.79 -8.21
C ARG A 193 6.17 4.10 -8.66
N THR A 194 5.21 3.32 -8.19
CA THR A 194 3.80 3.49 -8.60
C THR A 194 3.23 4.84 -8.15
N VAL A 195 3.61 5.31 -6.94
CA VAL A 195 3.26 6.66 -6.46
C VAL A 195 3.84 7.74 -7.37
N ALA A 196 5.12 7.64 -7.77
CA ALA A 196 5.74 8.58 -8.68
C ALA A 196 5.02 8.63 -10.03
N GLU A 197 4.68 7.47 -10.61
CA GLU A 197 3.95 7.35 -11.89
C GLU A 197 2.58 8.03 -11.80
N ILE A 198 1.80 7.74 -10.75
CA ILE A 198 0.46 8.31 -10.56
C ILE A 198 0.51 9.83 -10.40
N PHE A 199 1.37 10.33 -9.50
CA PHE A 199 1.41 11.75 -9.20
C PHE A 199 1.94 12.58 -10.38
N ARG A 200 2.93 12.06 -11.10
CA ARG A 200 3.38 12.70 -12.35
C ARG A 200 2.28 12.75 -13.40
N GLY A 201 1.59 11.65 -13.62
CA GLY A 201 0.50 11.58 -14.58
C GLY A 201 -0.70 12.46 -14.23
N ALA A 202 -0.99 12.61 -12.93
CA ALA A 202 -2.16 13.36 -12.47
C ALA A 202 -1.89 14.87 -12.30
N PHE A 203 -0.67 15.28 -11.90
CA PHE A 203 -0.41 16.64 -11.40
C PHE A 203 0.81 17.32 -12.04
N ASP A 204 1.51 16.66 -12.94
CA ASP A 204 2.75 17.19 -13.52
C ASP A 204 3.76 17.62 -12.43
N VAL A 205 3.90 16.80 -11.39
CA VAL A 205 4.83 17.07 -10.28
C VAL A 205 6.28 16.81 -10.68
N ASP A 206 7.21 17.55 -10.08
CA ASP A 206 8.60 17.17 -10.04
C ASP A 206 8.81 16.09 -8.98
N VAL A 207 9.57 15.03 -9.32
CA VAL A 207 9.87 13.95 -8.37
C VAL A 207 11.32 14.03 -7.94
N ILE A 208 11.54 14.00 -6.63
CA ILE A 208 12.84 13.77 -5.99
C ILE A 208 12.76 12.49 -5.16
N ALA A 209 13.71 11.56 -5.36
CA ALA A 209 13.63 10.25 -4.73
C ALA A 209 14.99 9.80 -4.16
N TYR A 210 14.94 9.13 -3.03
CA TYR A 210 16.09 8.56 -2.35
C TYR A 210 15.86 7.09 -2.00
N ASP A 211 16.89 6.28 -2.23
CA ASP A 211 16.94 4.89 -1.78
C ASP A 211 18.41 4.44 -1.77
N VAL A 212 18.86 3.88 -0.65
CA VAL A 212 20.26 3.45 -0.46
C VAL A 212 20.57 2.11 -1.17
N PHE A 213 19.55 1.30 -1.42
CA PHE A 213 19.72 -0.05 -1.99
C PHE A 213 19.46 -0.12 -3.48
N MET A 214 18.69 0.81 -4.04
CA MET A 214 18.36 0.80 -5.45
C MET A 214 19.52 1.32 -6.31
N PRO A 215 19.82 0.68 -7.45
CA PRO A 215 20.87 1.14 -8.35
C PRO A 215 20.62 2.55 -8.87
N GLY A 216 21.69 3.23 -9.31
CA GLY A 216 21.63 4.62 -9.75
C GLY A 216 20.74 4.85 -10.98
N ASP A 217 20.54 3.83 -11.80
CA ASP A 217 19.67 3.81 -12.98
C ASP A 217 18.25 3.28 -12.71
N ALA A 218 17.87 3.13 -11.43
CA ALA A 218 16.51 2.76 -11.06
C ALA A 218 15.49 3.76 -11.63
N TRP A 219 14.33 3.27 -12.05
CA TRP A 219 13.24 4.04 -12.66
C TRP A 219 13.61 4.71 -14.00
N PRO A 220 14.17 3.99 -14.96
CA PRO A 220 14.69 4.59 -16.21
C PRO A 220 13.63 5.34 -17.03
N HIS A 221 12.34 5.03 -16.82
CA HIS A 221 11.21 5.62 -17.54
C HIS A 221 10.47 6.71 -16.76
N ILE A 222 10.87 6.97 -15.51
CA ILE A 222 10.26 8.00 -14.67
C ILE A 222 11.26 9.14 -14.51
N PRO A 223 11.04 10.30 -15.14
CA PRO A 223 11.86 11.48 -14.89
C PRO A 223 11.83 11.85 -13.41
N HIS A 224 12.97 11.84 -12.76
CA HIS A 224 13.11 12.19 -11.35
C HIS A 224 14.52 12.69 -11.04
N HIS A 225 14.67 13.47 -9.99
CA HIS A 225 15.96 13.78 -9.39
C HIS A 225 16.34 12.71 -8.37
N ARG A 226 17.45 12.03 -8.56
CA ARG A 226 17.99 11.09 -7.58
C ARG A 226 18.74 11.86 -6.49
N ALA A 227 18.17 11.93 -5.30
CA ALA A 227 18.80 12.57 -4.15
C ALA A 227 19.96 11.73 -3.61
N GLN A 228 20.95 12.40 -3.05
CA GLN A 228 22.11 11.76 -2.42
C GLN A 228 21.87 11.48 -0.93
N THR A 229 20.98 12.21 -0.29
CA THR A 229 20.65 12.07 1.14
C THR A 229 19.15 12.16 1.37
N VAL A 230 18.69 11.70 2.54
CA VAL A 230 17.31 11.83 2.99
C VAL A 230 16.95 13.29 3.19
N GLU A 231 17.86 14.08 3.75
CA GLU A 231 17.68 15.50 4.03
C GLU A 231 17.38 16.27 2.74
N GLU A 232 18.06 15.96 1.64
CA GLU A 232 17.83 16.61 0.34
C GLU A 232 16.38 16.42 -0.12
N VAL A 233 15.79 15.24 0.10
CA VAL A 233 14.39 14.97 -0.22
C VAL A 233 13.47 15.79 0.69
N ILE A 234 13.74 15.77 1.99
CA ILE A 234 12.93 16.43 3.02
C ILE A 234 12.81 17.95 2.76
N GLU A 235 13.94 18.61 2.48
CA GLU A 235 13.98 20.06 2.27
C GLU A 235 13.22 20.51 1.01
N LYS A 236 13.21 19.68 -0.04
CA LYS A 236 12.64 20.04 -1.34
C LYS A 236 11.18 19.64 -1.51
N ALA A 237 10.69 18.70 -0.72
CA ALA A 237 9.36 18.13 -0.87
C ALA A 237 8.23 19.10 -0.46
N ASP A 238 7.20 19.25 -1.30
CA ASP A 238 5.89 19.77 -0.92
C ASP A 238 4.99 18.63 -0.38
N VAL A 239 5.21 17.40 -0.88
CA VAL A 239 4.62 16.17 -0.36
C VAL A 239 5.76 15.19 -0.12
N LEU A 240 5.98 14.77 1.11
CA LEU A 240 6.95 13.74 1.47
C LEU A 240 6.21 12.43 1.68
N SER A 241 6.53 11.38 0.90
CA SER A 241 5.90 10.07 0.97
C SER A 241 6.94 8.98 1.25
N LEU A 242 6.67 8.18 2.29
CA LEU A 242 7.57 7.17 2.80
C LEU A 242 7.18 5.79 2.30
N HIS A 243 8.14 5.04 1.73
CA HIS A 243 7.94 3.70 1.14
C HIS A 243 9.11 2.75 1.44
N CYS A 244 9.81 2.97 2.54
CA CYS A 244 10.89 2.12 3.02
C CYS A 244 10.41 1.14 4.10
N PRO A 245 11.13 0.01 4.32
CA PRO A 245 10.86 -0.89 5.44
C PRO A 245 11.26 -0.23 6.76
N LEU A 246 10.68 -0.69 7.88
CA LEU A 246 11.17 -0.32 9.20
C LEU A 246 12.37 -1.20 9.55
N THR A 247 13.53 -0.60 9.67
CA THR A 247 14.74 -1.18 10.27
C THR A 247 15.11 -0.38 11.52
N ASN A 248 16.11 -0.83 12.26
CA ASN A 248 16.59 -0.06 13.43
C ASN A 248 17.08 1.34 13.02
N GLU A 249 17.69 1.46 11.85
CA GLU A 249 18.22 2.72 11.31
C GLU A 249 17.10 3.64 10.80
N MET A 250 15.94 3.06 10.41
CA MET A 250 14.79 3.82 9.93
C MET A 250 13.82 4.22 11.05
N ARG A 251 14.02 3.70 12.26
CA ARG A 251 13.20 4.10 13.41
C ARG A 251 13.42 5.57 13.71
N ASP A 252 12.30 6.31 13.83
CA ASP A 252 12.30 7.76 14.08
C ASP A 252 13.10 8.58 13.05
N MET A 253 13.28 8.04 11.83
CA MET A 253 13.98 8.72 10.73
C MET A 253 13.36 10.10 10.44
N ILE A 254 12.06 10.24 10.61
CA ILE A 254 11.34 11.51 10.51
C ILE A 254 10.93 11.93 11.93
N SER A 255 11.82 12.61 12.60
CA SER A 255 11.63 13.20 13.93
C SER A 255 11.31 14.69 13.84
N TYR A 256 11.16 15.37 14.97
CA TYR A 256 10.92 16.81 15.00
C TYR A 256 11.97 17.62 14.23
N LYS A 257 13.24 17.20 14.30
CA LYS A 257 14.34 17.86 13.57
C LYS A 257 14.13 17.78 12.07
N GLU A 258 13.83 16.61 11.54
CA GLU A 258 13.58 16.42 10.10
C GLU A 258 12.30 17.14 9.65
N MET A 259 11.26 17.13 10.48
CA MET A 259 10.04 17.90 10.19
C MET A 259 10.30 19.41 10.12
N LYS A 260 11.23 19.94 10.93
CA LYS A 260 11.64 21.36 10.87
C LYS A 260 12.41 21.72 9.60
N MET A 261 12.98 20.74 8.90
CA MET A 261 13.64 20.94 7.61
C MET A 261 12.64 20.94 6.43
N MET A 262 11.43 20.38 6.63
CA MET A 262 10.38 20.38 5.61
C MET A 262 9.89 21.80 5.34
N LYS A 263 9.30 22.00 4.16
CA LYS A 263 8.60 23.26 3.85
C LYS A 263 7.42 23.47 4.82
N PRO A 264 7.11 24.70 5.24
CA PRO A 264 6.03 24.98 6.19
C PRO A 264 4.64 24.47 5.76
N ASP A 265 4.41 24.41 4.44
CA ASP A 265 3.14 23.93 3.87
C ASP A 265 3.24 22.48 3.36
N ALA A 266 4.25 21.72 3.80
CA ALA A 266 4.44 20.36 3.34
C ALA A 266 3.42 19.40 3.95
N ILE A 267 3.08 18.37 3.19
CA ILE A 267 2.30 17.21 3.62
C ILE A 267 3.25 16.04 3.84
N LEU A 268 3.13 15.37 5.00
CA LEU A 268 3.82 14.12 5.30
C LEU A 268 2.87 12.93 5.14
N ILE A 269 3.26 11.91 4.35
CA ILE A 269 2.50 10.68 4.17
C ILE A 269 3.34 9.47 4.63
N ASN A 270 2.78 8.69 5.55
CA ASN A 270 3.35 7.41 5.96
C ASN A 270 2.35 6.28 5.69
N ALA A 271 2.50 5.61 4.55
CA ALA A 271 1.82 4.37 4.19
C ALA A 271 2.81 3.20 4.09
N ALA A 272 3.94 3.29 4.81
CA ALA A 272 4.99 2.29 4.84
C ALA A 272 4.92 1.45 6.12
N ARG A 273 5.44 1.96 7.23
CA ARG A 273 5.42 1.30 8.55
C ARG A 273 5.34 2.35 9.66
N GLY A 274 4.64 2.01 10.75
CA GLY A 274 4.72 2.75 12.01
C GLY A 274 6.14 2.75 12.57
N GLY A 275 6.50 3.78 13.33
CA GLY A 275 7.84 3.95 13.91
C GLY A 275 8.90 4.51 12.95
N ILE A 276 8.59 4.75 11.65
CA ILE A 276 9.47 5.52 10.75
C ILE A 276 9.31 7.01 11.04
N VAL A 277 8.10 7.45 11.32
CA VAL A 277 7.78 8.80 11.79
C VAL A 277 7.67 8.74 13.33
N ASN A 278 8.34 9.63 14.02
CA ASN A 278 8.10 9.83 15.46
C ASN A 278 6.76 10.55 15.64
N GLU A 279 5.75 9.84 16.11
CA GLU A 279 4.36 10.32 16.16
C GLU A 279 4.12 11.37 17.25
N ALA A 280 4.91 11.36 18.32
CA ALA A 280 4.90 12.41 19.35
C ALA A 280 5.47 13.72 18.80
N ASP A 281 6.59 13.64 18.09
CA ASP A 281 7.22 14.77 17.41
C ASP A 281 6.32 15.34 16.30
N LEU A 282 5.62 14.45 15.57
CA LEU A 282 4.64 14.88 14.57
C LEU A 282 3.48 15.66 15.21
N THR A 283 2.97 15.16 16.34
CA THR A 283 1.91 15.85 17.10
C THR A 283 2.37 17.26 17.49
N ARG A 284 3.61 17.39 17.96
CA ARG A 284 4.21 18.67 18.30
C ARG A 284 4.36 19.58 17.09
N ALA A 285 4.97 19.09 15.99
CA ALA A 285 5.22 19.89 14.78
C ALA A 285 3.91 20.44 14.18
N LEU A 286 2.85 19.62 14.17
CA LEU A 286 1.54 20.01 13.69
C LEU A 286 0.84 21.03 14.61
N SER A 287 0.99 20.89 15.95
CA SER A 287 0.41 21.83 16.91
C SER A 287 1.08 23.21 16.83
N GLU A 288 2.35 23.26 16.47
CA GLU A 288 3.10 24.49 16.21
C GLU A 288 2.80 25.10 14.83
N GLY A 289 1.98 24.43 14.00
CA GLY A 289 1.63 24.89 12.64
C GLY A 289 2.79 24.82 11.65
N HIS A 290 3.77 23.94 11.91
CA HIS A 290 4.96 23.83 11.07
C HIS A 290 4.75 23.06 9.78
N LEU A 291 3.82 22.10 9.77
CA LEU A 291 3.42 21.33 8.60
C LEU A 291 1.97 21.64 8.23
N TRP A 292 1.63 21.50 6.95
CA TRP A 292 0.24 21.60 6.51
C TRP A 292 -0.61 20.48 7.11
N GLY A 293 -0.10 19.25 7.08
CA GLY A 293 -0.82 18.11 7.61
C GLY A 293 -0.09 16.79 7.41
N ALA A 294 -0.66 15.71 7.95
CA ALA A 294 -0.11 14.37 7.83
C ALA A 294 -1.18 13.32 7.52
N GLY A 295 -0.83 12.36 6.63
CA GLY A 295 -1.60 11.17 6.32
C GLY A 295 -0.86 9.92 6.81
N LEU A 296 -1.46 9.19 7.73
CA LEU A 296 -0.86 8.00 8.33
C LEU A 296 -1.75 6.79 8.08
N ASP A 297 -1.25 5.82 7.33
CA ASP A 297 -1.91 4.51 7.21
C ASP A 297 -1.30 3.47 8.16
N CYS A 298 -0.04 3.71 8.58
CA CYS A 298 0.68 2.84 9.50
C CYS A 298 1.05 3.62 10.77
N HIS A 299 0.92 2.95 11.92
CA HIS A 299 1.15 3.51 13.24
C HIS A 299 2.11 2.62 14.03
N GLU A 300 2.82 3.19 14.99
CA GLU A 300 3.71 2.41 15.86
C GLU A 300 2.91 1.38 16.67
N GLU A 301 1.73 1.78 17.14
CA GLU A 301 0.77 0.89 17.79
C GLU A 301 -0.43 0.63 16.88
N GLU A 302 -0.62 -0.62 16.48
CA GLU A 302 -1.73 -1.07 15.62
C GLU A 302 -2.58 -2.15 16.29
N PRO A 303 -3.92 -2.03 16.27
CA PRO A 303 -4.69 -0.97 15.63
C PRO A 303 -4.62 0.36 16.42
N PRO A 304 -4.56 1.51 15.72
CA PRO A 304 -4.46 2.81 16.39
C PRO A 304 -5.71 3.12 17.20
N SER A 305 -5.54 3.65 18.41
CA SER A 305 -6.62 3.97 19.33
C SER A 305 -6.67 5.46 19.67
N ARG A 306 -7.83 5.93 20.17
CA ARG A 306 -7.95 7.31 20.66
C ARG A 306 -7.13 7.54 21.94
N GLU A 307 -6.91 6.49 22.72
CA GLU A 307 -6.10 6.56 23.92
C GLU A 307 -4.66 6.96 23.58
N THR A 308 -4.10 6.33 22.56
CA THR A 308 -2.71 6.57 22.13
C THR A 308 -2.60 7.80 21.21
N TYR A 309 -3.52 7.98 20.28
CA TYR A 309 -3.40 8.96 19.19
C TYR A 309 -4.38 10.13 19.27
N GLY A 310 -5.14 10.25 20.36
CA GLY A 310 -6.19 11.28 20.48
C GLY A 310 -5.66 12.70 20.27
N ALA A 311 -4.50 13.02 20.85
CA ALA A 311 -3.86 14.34 20.71
C ALA A 311 -3.48 14.65 19.23
N LEU A 312 -2.95 13.65 18.51
CA LEU A 312 -2.63 13.77 17.08
C LEU A 312 -3.91 13.95 16.25
N TRP A 313 -4.98 13.22 16.58
CA TRP A 313 -6.24 13.25 15.84
C TRP A 313 -7.12 14.49 16.10
N GLU A 314 -6.85 15.25 17.15
CA GLU A 314 -7.46 16.55 17.38
C GLU A 314 -7.07 17.58 16.31
N ASN A 315 -5.89 17.42 15.69
CA ASN A 315 -5.54 18.20 14.52
C ASN A 315 -6.37 17.77 13.31
N LEU A 316 -7.19 18.66 12.78
CA LEU A 316 -8.10 18.37 11.66
C LEU A 316 -7.38 18.19 10.32
N ASN A 317 -6.10 18.52 10.23
CA ASN A 317 -5.25 18.28 9.09
C ASN A 317 -4.42 16.97 9.24
N VAL A 318 -4.87 16.07 10.08
CA VAL A 318 -4.37 14.69 10.16
C VAL A 318 -5.43 13.72 9.65
N ILE A 319 -5.07 12.81 8.77
CA ILE A 319 -5.90 11.68 8.35
C ILE A 319 -5.18 10.40 8.73
N SER A 320 -5.82 9.59 9.54
CA SER A 320 -5.30 8.33 10.04
C SER A 320 -6.21 7.19 9.63
N THR A 321 -5.63 6.11 9.09
CA THR A 321 -6.33 4.89 8.70
C THR A 321 -5.64 3.67 9.33
N PRO A 322 -6.37 2.58 9.65
CA PRO A 322 -5.83 1.46 10.41
C PRO A 322 -5.15 0.43 9.48
N HIS A 323 -4.12 0.85 8.75
CA HIS A 323 -3.31 0.04 7.84
C HIS A 323 -4.14 -0.64 6.74
N ILE A 324 -4.82 0.17 5.94
CA ILE A 324 -5.75 -0.27 4.90
C ILE A 324 -5.20 -0.17 3.48
N GLY A 325 -3.94 0.20 3.28
CA GLY A 325 -3.37 0.41 1.95
C GLY A 325 -3.56 -0.75 0.97
N ALA A 326 -3.54 -1.99 1.49
CA ALA A 326 -3.82 -3.20 0.70
C ALA A 326 -5.23 -3.77 0.92
N MET A 327 -6.15 -3.05 1.59
CA MET A 327 -7.49 -3.55 1.93
C MET A 327 -8.51 -3.24 0.83
N THR A 328 -8.20 -3.61 -0.41
CA THR A 328 -9.12 -3.63 -1.55
C THR A 328 -9.41 -5.07 -1.95
N SER A 329 -10.58 -5.33 -2.54
CA SER A 329 -10.92 -6.68 -3.04
C SER A 329 -9.86 -7.19 -4.02
N ARG A 330 -9.38 -6.31 -4.92
CA ARG A 330 -8.32 -6.62 -5.88
C ARG A 330 -7.03 -7.04 -5.20
N ALA A 331 -6.50 -6.22 -4.29
CA ALA A 331 -5.23 -6.53 -3.62
C ALA A 331 -5.33 -7.78 -2.76
N GLN A 332 -6.45 -7.97 -2.06
CA GLN A 332 -6.67 -9.16 -1.22
C GLN A 332 -6.68 -10.44 -2.04
N THR A 333 -7.40 -10.47 -3.16
CA THR A 333 -7.41 -11.64 -4.06
C THR A 333 -6.04 -11.83 -4.71
N ALA A 334 -5.46 -10.78 -5.30
CA ALA A 334 -4.20 -10.89 -6.02
C ALA A 334 -3.03 -11.33 -5.12
N THR A 335 -2.92 -10.79 -3.90
CA THR A 335 -1.88 -11.21 -2.96
C THR A 335 -2.09 -12.62 -2.42
N ALA A 336 -3.35 -13.03 -2.19
CA ALA A 336 -3.66 -14.39 -1.78
C ALA A 336 -3.30 -15.40 -2.88
N MET A 337 -3.71 -15.14 -4.13
CA MET A 337 -3.38 -15.96 -5.29
C MET A 337 -1.86 -16.07 -5.48
N ALA A 338 -1.15 -14.93 -5.47
CA ALA A 338 0.30 -14.91 -5.62
C ALA A 338 1.02 -15.69 -4.50
N SER A 339 0.50 -15.69 -3.27
CA SER A 339 1.09 -16.48 -2.19
C SER A 339 0.95 -17.99 -2.41
N VAL A 340 -0.18 -18.42 -3.01
CA VAL A 340 -0.43 -19.81 -3.41
C VAL A 340 0.54 -20.22 -4.53
N ASP A 341 0.62 -19.40 -5.59
CA ASP A 341 1.46 -19.69 -6.75
C ASP A 341 2.95 -19.69 -6.41
N ASN A 342 3.41 -18.75 -5.60
CA ASN A 342 4.82 -18.71 -5.16
C ASN A 342 5.19 -19.98 -4.38
N LEU A 343 4.28 -20.44 -3.50
CA LEU A 343 4.52 -21.68 -2.77
C LEU A 343 4.53 -22.90 -3.69
N TYR A 344 3.58 -22.99 -4.62
CA TYR A 344 3.51 -24.08 -5.59
C TYR A 344 4.78 -24.17 -6.44
N ASN A 345 5.20 -23.02 -6.99
CA ASN A 345 6.41 -22.94 -7.80
C ASN A 345 7.66 -23.35 -7.01
N TYR A 346 7.77 -22.92 -5.75
CA TYR A 346 8.88 -23.33 -4.90
C TYR A 346 8.88 -24.82 -4.62
N LEU A 347 7.75 -25.40 -4.18
CA LEU A 347 7.67 -26.83 -3.84
C LEU A 347 7.95 -27.72 -5.06
N THR A 348 7.42 -27.37 -6.23
CA THR A 348 7.65 -28.11 -7.47
C THR A 348 9.08 -27.98 -8.00
N SER A 349 9.79 -26.92 -7.64
CA SER A 349 11.20 -26.75 -7.99
C SER A 349 12.14 -27.69 -7.20
N LEU A 350 11.71 -28.14 -6.03
CA LEU A 350 12.48 -29.09 -5.20
C LEU A 350 12.43 -30.53 -5.72
N ASP A 351 11.45 -30.82 -6.59
CA ASP A 351 11.26 -32.16 -7.17
C ASP A 351 11.99 -32.36 -8.52
N LYS A 352 12.71 -31.33 -8.95
CA LYS A 352 13.55 -31.34 -10.16
C LYS A 352 15.02 -31.60 -9.80
#